data_8f361a630d6a1a2c8bcdc672de4fc17a
#
_entry.id   8f361a630d6a1a2c8bcdc672de4fc17a
#
_cell.length_a   1.000
_cell.length_b   1.000
_cell.length_c   1.000
_cell.angle_alpha   90.00
_cell.angle_beta   90.00
_cell.angle_gamma   90.00
#
_symmetry.space_group_name_H-M   'P 1'
#
loop_
_entity.id
_entity.type
_entity.pdbx_description
1 polymer ?
#
loop_
_entity_poly.entity_id
_entity_poly.type
_entity_poly.pdbx_seq_one_letter_code
_entity_poly.pdbx_strand_id
1 'polypeptide(L)'
;MPTRILVVDADATTLVWLRAKLMAEGYSVETASRSSVALEKIEQDPPTCIVLDPRLPDANGLDLVRRWRANPRYAALGIFLLSQETAPDAITQGLQAGADEYILKRPGADIELLAKLRAWLIQPKRRETPTERGRIFSFCSAKGGTGTTALCINTAYALAKLEPRAEILLVDMVFPIGSVAPSLGYASPTTVTQLSHEAPETLDATLLKKYVSPVLQWGFRVLIGANDPQEAGTFDVNQIVPIFALLKKTYVLVDFGRTLSRISLPIIENSAAIVVVVTPDISTVKASRVVLEFLKACQISHHHIILVNNRTVGRVWTTTEDIERELKLSLAVTVPYVAEYMTMAINESVPFMAKFPDHTAGLVFDDLARRLQQSARGK
;
A
#
# COMPACT_ATOMS: atom_id res chain seq x y z
N MET A 1 -17.88 -17.47 -8.33
CA MET A 1 -18.95 -17.74 -7.34
C MET A 1 -19.71 -16.44 -7.11
N PRO A 2 -21.04 -16.44 -6.88
CA PRO A 2 -21.79 -15.22 -6.63
C PRO A 2 -21.29 -14.52 -5.36
N THR A 3 -21.26 -13.18 -5.37
CA THR A 3 -20.87 -12.38 -4.22
C THR A 3 -21.83 -12.63 -3.06
N ARG A 4 -21.31 -13.01 -1.90
CA ARG A 4 -22.10 -13.27 -0.67
C ARG A 4 -22.30 -12.01 0.14
N ILE A 5 -23.53 -11.71 0.50
CA ILE A 5 -23.93 -10.56 1.31
C ILE A 5 -24.69 -11.05 2.53
N LEU A 6 -24.31 -10.57 3.71
CA LEU A 6 -25.06 -10.78 4.95
C LEU A 6 -25.82 -9.49 5.29
N VAL A 7 -27.14 -9.58 5.39
CA VAL A 7 -28.00 -8.47 5.84
C VAL A 7 -28.35 -8.70 7.32
N VAL A 8 -28.03 -7.72 8.16
CA VAL A 8 -28.25 -7.77 9.61
C VAL A 8 -29.13 -6.62 10.03
N ASP A 9 -30.36 -6.93 10.42
CA ASP A 9 -31.38 -5.92 10.79
C ASP A 9 -32.40 -6.55 11.73
N ALA A 10 -32.85 -5.83 12.75
CA ALA A 10 -33.89 -6.32 13.66
C ALA A 10 -35.29 -6.36 13.01
N ASP A 11 -35.52 -5.56 11.98
CA ASP A 11 -36.80 -5.48 11.27
C ASP A 11 -36.91 -6.57 10.18
N ALA A 12 -37.81 -7.51 10.41
CA ALA A 12 -38.07 -8.62 9.48
C ALA A 12 -38.53 -8.14 8.09
N THR A 13 -39.21 -7.00 8.01
CA THR A 13 -39.67 -6.42 6.74
C THR A 13 -38.49 -5.95 5.91
N THR A 14 -37.54 -5.27 6.54
CA THR A 14 -36.29 -4.84 5.92
C THR A 14 -35.48 -6.04 5.43
N LEU A 15 -35.37 -7.09 6.25
CA LEU A 15 -34.61 -8.32 5.86
C LEU A 15 -35.21 -8.97 4.60
N VAL A 16 -36.53 -9.15 4.55
CA VAL A 16 -37.23 -9.77 3.41
C VAL A 16 -37.07 -8.90 2.16
N TRP A 17 -37.29 -7.60 2.30
CA TRP A 17 -37.21 -6.64 1.20
C TRP A 17 -35.79 -6.57 0.60
N LEU A 18 -34.76 -6.37 1.43
CA LEU A 18 -33.39 -6.28 0.96
C LEU A 18 -32.90 -7.61 0.35
N ARG A 19 -33.26 -8.73 0.98
CA ARG A 19 -32.93 -10.04 0.42
C ARG A 19 -33.48 -10.22 -0.98
N ALA A 20 -34.77 -9.90 -1.20
CA ALA A 20 -35.38 -10.01 -2.51
C ALA A 20 -34.69 -9.10 -3.55
N LYS A 21 -34.39 -7.86 -3.18
CA LYS A 21 -33.74 -6.90 -4.07
C LYS A 21 -32.31 -7.32 -4.45
N LEU A 22 -31.50 -7.73 -3.49
CA LEU A 22 -30.13 -8.12 -3.71
C LEU A 22 -30.04 -9.47 -4.48
N MET A 23 -30.94 -10.40 -4.20
CA MET A 23 -31.01 -11.68 -4.95
C MET A 23 -31.42 -11.45 -6.42
N ALA A 24 -32.31 -10.51 -6.70
CA ALA A 24 -32.68 -10.14 -8.07
C ALA A 24 -31.49 -9.59 -8.90
N GLU A 25 -30.48 -9.05 -8.23
CA GLU A 25 -29.23 -8.57 -8.82
C GLU A 25 -28.11 -9.64 -8.90
N GLY A 26 -28.45 -10.91 -8.57
CA GLY A 26 -27.53 -12.05 -8.68
C GLY A 26 -26.61 -12.26 -7.50
N TYR A 27 -26.82 -11.58 -6.36
CA TYR A 27 -26.07 -11.81 -5.14
C TYR A 27 -26.59 -13.02 -4.34
N SER A 28 -25.69 -13.72 -3.65
CA SER A 28 -26.06 -14.72 -2.64
C SER A 28 -26.31 -14.03 -1.30
N VAL A 29 -27.52 -14.08 -0.76
CA VAL A 29 -27.91 -13.28 0.40
C VAL A 29 -28.34 -14.14 1.57
N GLU A 30 -27.69 -13.92 2.70
CA GLU A 30 -28.11 -14.42 4.01
C GLU A 30 -28.62 -13.27 4.88
N THR A 31 -29.43 -13.62 5.87
CA THR A 31 -30.01 -12.63 6.80
C THR A 31 -29.79 -13.04 8.24
N ALA A 32 -29.67 -12.05 9.14
CA ALA A 32 -29.64 -12.22 10.58
C ALA A 32 -30.45 -11.11 11.26
N SER A 33 -31.25 -11.46 12.26
CA SER A 33 -32.04 -10.48 13.02
C SER A 33 -31.36 -10.01 14.31
N ARG A 34 -30.19 -10.57 14.64
CA ARG A 34 -29.42 -10.29 15.86
C ARG A 34 -27.94 -10.39 15.59
N SER A 35 -27.14 -9.71 16.42
CA SER A 35 -25.69 -9.76 16.33
C SER A 35 -25.12 -11.16 16.57
N SER A 36 -25.67 -11.92 17.51
CA SER A 36 -25.24 -13.29 17.80
C SER A 36 -25.32 -14.20 16.59
N VAL A 37 -26.44 -14.15 15.85
CA VAL A 37 -26.64 -14.93 14.62
C VAL A 37 -25.71 -14.46 13.50
N ALA A 38 -25.49 -13.14 13.41
CA ALA A 38 -24.57 -12.58 12.42
C ALA A 38 -23.12 -13.04 12.67
N LEU A 39 -22.68 -13.04 13.94
CA LEU A 39 -21.35 -13.50 14.32
C LEU A 39 -21.14 -14.98 13.99
N GLU A 40 -22.11 -15.84 14.33
CA GLU A 40 -22.04 -17.26 14.00
C GLU A 40 -21.88 -17.50 12.49
N LYS A 41 -22.67 -16.81 11.66
CA LYS A 41 -22.58 -16.93 10.19
C LYS A 41 -21.25 -16.43 9.65
N ILE A 42 -20.73 -15.33 10.17
CA ILE A 42 -19.44 -14.76 9.77
C ILE A 42 -18.27 -15.68 10.16
N GLU A 43 -18.38 -16.37 11.31
CA GLU A 43 -17.35 -17.31 11.76
C GLU A 43 -17.32 -18.58 10.92
N GLN A 44 -18.50 -19.10 10.55
CA GLN A 44 -18.63 -20.29 9.71
C GLN A 44 -18.11 -20.03 8.29
N ASP A 45 -18.59 -18.97 7.65
CA ASP A 45 -18.21 -18.63 6.28
C ASP A 45 -18.33 -17.11 6.07
N PRO A 46 -17.21 -16.35 6.09
CA PRO A 46 -17.23 -14.90 6.01
C PRO A 46 -17.87 -14.41 4.70
N PRO A 47 -18.87 -13.50 4.75
CA PRO A 47 -19.45 -12.89 3.56
C PRO A 47 -18.47 -11.90 2.91
N THR A 48 -18.72 -11.53 1.66
CA THR A 48 -17.97 -10.46 0.98
C THR A 48 -18.34 -9.08 1.55
N CYS A 49 -19.64 -8.90 1.83
CA CYS A 49 -20.19 -7.65 2.35
C CYS A 49 -21.23 -7.89 3.44
N ILE A 50 -21.34 -6.93 4.35
CA ILE A 50 -22.38 -6.87 5.39
C ILE A 50 -23.16 -5.58 5.20
N VAL A 51 -24.49 -5.69 5.17
CA VAL A 51 -25.42 -4.55 5.31
C VAL A 51 -25.97 -4.61 6.71
N LEU A 52 -25.66 -3.62 7.55
CA LEU A 52 -25.89 -3.66 9.00
C LEU A 52 -26.75 -2.49 9.46
N ASP A 53 -27.87 -2.74 10.14
CA ASP A 53 -28.47 -1.74 11.00
C ASP A 53 -27.63 -1.57 12.28
N PRO A 54 -27.15 -0.37 12.63
CA PRO A 54 -26.38 -0.16 13.84
C PRO A 54 -27.20 -0.40 15.13
N ARG A 55 -28.51 -0.42 15.09
CA ARG A 55 -29.40 -0.69 16.24
C ARG A 55 -29.91 -2.12 16.22
N LEU A 56 -29.19 -3.00 16.89
CA LEU A 56 -29.59 -4.38 17.10
C LEU A 56 -30.11 -4.60 18.52
N PRO A 57 -31.00 -5.58 18.73
CA PRO A 57 -31.61 -5.82 20.05
C PRO A 57 -30.63 -6.35 21.10
N ASP A 58 -29.54 -6.97 20.66
CA ASP A 58 -28.56 -7.68 21.50
C ASP A 58 -27.16 -7.04 21.49
N ALA A 59 -26.89 -6.02 20.68
CA ALA A 59 -25.62 -5.33 20.64
C ALA A 59 -25.70 -3.97 19.94
N ASN A 60 -24.73 -3.09 20.22
CA ASN A 60 -24.51 -1.89 19.43
C ASN A 60 -23.73 -2.27 18.13
N GLY A 61 -24.33 -2.03 16.97
CA GLY A 61 -23.74 -2.38 15.68
C GLY A 61 -22.42 -1.65 15.39
N LEU A 62 -22.23 -0.43 15.91
CA LEU A 62 -20.96 0.30 15.73
C LEU A 62 -19.81 -0.39 16.49
N ASP A 63 -20.08 -1.01 17.64
CA ASP A 63 -19.07 -1.77 18.38
C ASP A 63 -18.72 -3.06 17.63
N LEU A 64 -19.70 -3.68 16.95
CA LEU A 64 -19.43 -4.81 16.06
C LEU A 64 -18.52 -4.40 14.90
N VAL A 65 -18.80 -3.25 14.26
CA VAL A 65 -17.97 -2.71 13.19
C VAL A 65 -16.53 -2.53 13.67
N ARG A 66 -16.31 -1.87 14.83
CA ARG A 66 -14.97 -1.69 15.42
C ARG A 66 -14.28 -3.02 15.68
N ARG A 67 -14.98 -4.01 16.23
CA ARG A 67 -14.44 -5.35 16.50
C ARG A 67 -14.06 -6.08 15.21
N TRP A 68 -14.90 -6.02 14.16
CA TRP A 68 -14.57 -6.62 12.87
C TRP A 68 -13.38 -5.93 12.22
N ARG A 69 -13.28 -4.61 12.30
CA ARG A 69 -12.11 -3.87 11.78
C ARG A 69 -10.83 -4.14 12.53
N ALA A 70 -10.90 -4.39 13.83
CA ALA A 70 -9.76 -4.76 14.65
C ALA A 70 -9.29 -6.21 14.42
N ASN A 71 -10.13 -7.09 13.86
CA ASN A 71 -9.80 -8.47 13.59
C ASN A 71 -9.28 -8.64 12.15
N PRO A 72 -8.02 -9.06 11.94
CA PRO A 72 -7.45 -9.25 10.60
C PRO A 72 -8.28 -10.14 9.67
N ARG A 73 -8.96 -11.15 10.22
CA ARG A 73 -9.83 -12.08 9.46
C ARG A 73 -11.00 -11.38 8.79
N TYR A 74 -11.50 -10.29 9.40
CA TYR A 74 -12.71 -9.58 8.96
C TYR A 74 -12.44 -8.15 8.48
N ALA A 75 -11.20 -7.69 8.53
CA ALA A 75 -10.82 -6.32 8.17
C ALA A 75 -11.19 -5.94 6.73
N ALA A 76 -11.23 -6.94 5.82
CA ALA A 76 -11.55 -6.77 4.40
C ALA A 76 -13.06 -6.83 4.07
N LEU A 77 -13.94 -7.11 5.05
CA LEU A 77 -15.38 -7.13 4.81
C LEU A 77 -15.89 -5.77 4.38
N GLY A 78 -16.71 -5.71 3.33
CA GLY A 78 -17.50 -4.52 3.02
C GLY A 78 -18.55 -4.30 4.09
N ILE A 79 -18.56 -3.17 4.78
CA ILE A 79 -19.54 -2.85 5.82
C ILE A 79 -20.32 -1.62 5.43
N PHE A 80 -21.60 -1.84 5.11
CA PHE A 80 -22.56 -0.81 4.71
C PHE A 80 -23.55 -0.63 5.85
N LEU A 81 -23.54 0.53 6.51
CA LEU A 81 -24.55 0.83 7.52
C LEU A 81 -25.83 1.31 6.82
N LEU A 82 -26.95 0.72 7.21
CA LEU A 82 -28.28 1.09 6.75
C LEU A 82 -29.14 1.48 7.97
N SER A 83 -29.36 2.78 8.18
CA SER A 83 -29.94 3.31 9.42
C SER A 83 -31.06 4.29 9.18
N GLN A 84 -31.98 4.38 10.13
CA GLN A 84 -33.01 5.46 10.18
C GLN A 84 -32.44 6.76 10.79
N GLU A 85 -31.27 6.72 11.45
CA GLU A 85 -30.69 7.88 12.11
C GLU A 85 -30.10 8.84 11.08
N THR A 86 -30.58 10.09 11.09
CA THR A 86 -30.21 11.12 10.11
C THR A 86 -29.25 12.16 10.68
N ALA A 87 -28.96 12.11 11.97
CA ALA A 87 -28.09 13.08 12.62
C ALA A 87 -26.67 13.04 12.01
N PRO A 88 -26.06 14.18 11.67
CA PRO A 88 -24.70 14.22 11.10
C PRO A 88 -23.67 13.52 11.98
N ASP A 89 -23.83 13.62 13.30
CA ASP A 89 -22.95 12.96 14.27
C ASP A 89 -23.06 11.43 14.19
N ALA A 90 -24.25 10.86 13.98
CA ALA A 90 -24.43 9.42 13.83
C ALA A 90 -23.77 8.89 12.55
N ILE A 91 -23.88 9.66 11.45
CA ILE A 91 -23.19 9.34 10.19
C ILE A 91 -21.68 9.36 10.39
N THR A 92 -21.17 10.41 11.04
CA THR A 92 -19.73 10.56 11.33
C THR A 92 -19.23 9.42 12.21
N GLN A 93 -19.95 9.07 13.28
CA GLN A 93 -19.61 7.95 14.17
C GLN A 93 -19.61 6.60 13.45
N GLY A 94 -20.56 6.37 12.54
CA GLY A 94 -20.63 5.17 11.72
C GLY A 94 -19.40 4.98 10.84
N LEU A 95 -18.98 6.03 10.14
CA LEU A 95 -17.79 6.03 9.29
C LEU A 95 -16.50 5.93 10.14
N GLN A 96 -16.44 6.64 11.27
CA GLN A 96 -15.30 6.54 12.21
C GLN A 96 -15.18 5.15 12.86
N ALA A 97 -16.29 4.45 13.07
CA ALA A 97 -16.26 3.06 13.54
C ALA A 97 -15.64 2.11 12.51
N GLY A 98 -15.53 2.54 11.25
CA GLY A 98 -14.91 1.81 10.16
C GLY A 98 -15.88 1.24 9.13
N ALA A 99 -17.13 1.74 9.07
CA ALA A 99 -18.02 1.43 7.96
C ALA A 99 -17.47 2.01 6.65
N ASP A 100 -17.70 1.31 5.54
CA ASP A 100 -17.33 1.79 4.20
C ASP A 100 -18.32 2.82 3.69
N GLU A 101 -19.62 2.66 4.06
CA GLU A 101 -20.69 3.53 3.67
C GLU A 101 -21.75 3.65 4.76
N TYR A 102 -22.45 4.79 4.79
CA TYR A 102 -23.63 5.02 5.61
C TYR A 102 -24.81 5.41 4.72
N ILE A 103 -25.89 4.65 4.78
CA ILE A 103 -27.08 4.81 3.93
C ILE A 103 -28.29 5.03 4.81
N LEU A 104 -29.11 6.00 4.46
CA LEU A 104 -30.34 6.27 5.20
C LEU A 104 -31.47 5.34 4.74
N LYS A 105 -32.21 4.74 5.69
CA LYS A 105 -33.46 4.00 5.42
C LYS A 105 -34.56 4.97 4.98
N ARG A 106 -34.69 5.14 3.67
CA ARG A 106 -35.69 6.01 3.01
C ARG A 106 -36.09 5.39 1.67
N PRO A 107 -37.18 5.86 1.02
CA PRO A 107 -37.49 5.44 -0.34
C PRO A 107 -36.30 5.61 -1.27
N GLY A 108 -35.93 4.58 -2.02
CA GLY A 108 -34.76 4.56 -2.88
C GLY A 108 -33.45 4.13 -2.21
N ALA A 109 -33.45 3.74 -0.93
CA ALA A 109 -32.29 3.22 -0.21
C ALA A 109 -31.71 1.95 -0.86
N ASP A 110 -32.55 1.11 -1.47
CA ASP A 110 -32.13 -0.07 -2.24
C ASP A 110 -31.30 0.33 -3.47
N ILE A 111 -31.73 1.35 -4.21
CA ILE A 111 -31.02 1.84 -5.39
C ILE A 111 -29.67 2.45 -4.98
N GLU A 112 -29.66 3.25 -3.90
CA GLU A 112 -28.44 3.84 -3.35
C GLU A 112 -27.48 2.75 -2.87
N LEU A 113 -27.95 1.77 -2.11
CA LEU A 113 -27.18 0.62 -1.62
C LEU A 113 -26.57 -0.16 -2.79
N LEU A 114 -27.35 -0.50 -3.81
CA LEU A 114 -26.89 -1.23 -4.96
C LEU A 114 -25.82 -0.47 -5.75
N ALA A 115 -25.99 0.83 -5.95
CA ALA A 115 -25.00 1.67 -6.62
C ALA A 115 -23.67 1.70 -5.85
N LYS A 116 -23.74 1.93 -4.53
CA LYS A 116 -22.54 1.95 -3.65
C LYS A 116 -21.90 0.58 -3.52
N LEU A 117 -22.69 -0.48 -3.44
CA LEU A 117 -22.20 -1.87 -3.37
C LEU A 117 -21.49 -2.26 -4.66
N ARG A 118 -22.05 -1.92 -5.84
CA ARG A 118 -21.39 -2.13 -7.13
C ARG A 118 -20.08 -1.33 -7.21
N ALA A 119 -20.10 -0.05 -6.85
CA ALA A 119 -18.91 0.78 -6.82
C ALA A 119 -17.84 0.20 -5.88
N TRP A 120 -18.23 -0.31 -4.72
CA TRP A 120 -17.32 -0.93 -3.75
C TRP A 120 -16.76 -2.27 -4.27
N LEU A 121 -17.56 -3.09 -4.97
CA LEU A 121 -17.13 -4.37 -5.55
C LEU A 121 -16.19 -4.19 -6.75
N ILE A 122 -16.35 -3.10 -7.52
CA ILE A 122 -15.49 -2.76 -8.66
C ILE A 122 -14.19 -2.09 -8.19
N GLN A 123 -14.20 -1.40 -7.04
CA GLN A 123 -12.97 -0.88 -6.48
C GLN A 123 -12.04 -2.05 -6.16
N PRO A 124 -10.77 -2.04 -6.60
CA PRO A 124 -9.80 -3.02 -6.17
C PRO A 124 -9.82 -3.02 -4.64
N LYS A 125 -10.05 -4.20 -4.04
CA LYS A 125 -10.34 -4.38 -2.61
C LYS A 125 -9.31 -3.60 -1.77
N ARG A 126 -9.72 -2.48 -1.24
CA ARG A 126 -8.87 -1.52 -0.51
C ARG A 126 -8.44 -2.02 0.88
N ARG A 127 -8.89 -3.24 1.26
CA ARG A 127 -8.63 -3.84 2.58
C ARG A 127 -8.31 -5.33 2.44
N GLU A 128 -7.17 -5.60 1.82
CA GLU A 128 -6.57 -6.92 2.00
C GLU A 128 -6.15 -7.04 3.47
N THR A 129 -6.42 -8.20 4.07
CA THR A 129 -5.91 -8.54 5.41
C THR A 129 -4.38 -8.33 5.44
N PRO A 130 -3.78 -8.06 6.61
CA PRO A 130 -2.32 -7.93 6.73
C PRO A 130 -1.54 -9.11 6.13
N THR A 131 -2.14 -10.30 6.04
CA THR A 131 -1.60 -11.48 5.36
C THR A 131 -1.68 -11.44 3.84
N GLU A 132 -2.50 -10.52 3.27
CA GLU A 132 -2.68 -10.35 1.82
C GLU A 132 -2.20 -8.99 1.30
N ARG A 133 -1.81 -8.06 2.17
CA ARG A 133 -1.05 -6.89 1.74
C ARG A 133 0.24 -7.43 1.15
N GLY A 134 0.33 -7.33 -0.17
CA GLY A 134 1.49 -7.80 -0.91
C GLY A 134 2.76 -7.27 -0.27
N ARG A 135 3.86 -7.94 -0.50
CA ARG A 135 5.18 -7.58 -0.02
C ARG A 135 5.71 -6.36 -0.78
N ILE A 136 4.86 -5.31 -0.91
CA ILE A 136 5.18 -4.05 -1.61
C ILE A 136 5.71 -3.05 -0.59
N PHE A 137 6.83 -2.43 -0.91
CA PHE A 137 7.50 -1.43 -0.10
C PHE A 137 7.78 -0.21 -0.96
N SER A 138 7.20 0.92 -0.61
CA SER A 138 7.38 2.18 -1.31
C SER A 138 8.54 2.98 -0.73
N PHE A 139 9.45 3.43 -1.57
CA PHE A 139 10.55 4.33 -1.21
C PHE A 139 10.29 5.71 -1.80
N CYS A 140 10.23 6.73 -0.97
CA CYS A 140 10.00 8.10 -1.41
C CYS A 140 10.74 9.12 -0.55
N SER A 141 10.87 10.32 -1.08
CA SER A 141 11.39 11.48 -0.36
C SER A 141 10.67 12.74 -0.79
N ALA A 142 10.75 13.78 0.03
CA ALA A 142 10.15 15.07 -0.27
C ALA A 142 10.99 15.91 -1.24
N LYS A 143 12.26 15.53 -1.47
CA LYS A 143 13.23 16.33 -2.24
C LYS A 143 14.15 15.41 -3.04
N GLY A 144 14.64 15.90 -4.17
CA GLY A 144 15.69 15.22 -4.94
C GLY A 144 17.04 15.23 -4.23
N GLY A 145 17.91 14.27 -4.54
CA GLY A 145 19.27 14.19 -3.99
C GLY A 145 19.36 13.61 -2.58
N THR A 146 18.27 13.06 -2.03
CA THR A 146 18.23 12.42 -0.71
C THR A 146 18.82 11.01 -0.69
N GLY A 147 19.16 10.45 -1.85
CA GLY A 147 19.69 9.08 -1.97
C GLY A 147 18.66 7.97 -1.92
N THR A 148 17.38 8.28 -2.18
CA THR A 148 16.27 7.32 -2.14
C THR A 148 16.52 6.10 -3.04
N THR A 149 16.93 6.30 -4.29
CA THR A 149 17.28 5.22 -5.22
C THR A 149 18.40 4.34 -4.70
N ALA A 150 19.48 4.96 -4.19
CA ALA A 150 20.61 4.20 -3.63
C ALA A 150 20.20 3.36 -2.41
N LEU A 151 19.33 3.92 -1.53
CA LEU A 151 18.74 3.17 -0.42
C LEU A 151 17.90 2.01 -0.93
N CYS A 152 17.03 2.25 -1.90
CA CYS A 152 16.14 1.23 -2.46
C CYS A 152 16.94 0.05 -3.05
N ILE A 153 17.97 0.34 -3.87
CA ILE A 153 18.86 -0.66 -4.48
C ILE A 153 19.59 -1.49 -3.41
N ASN A 154 20.21 -0.84 -2.42
CA ASN A 154 20.96 -1.55 -1.38
C ASN A 154 20.06 -2.33 -0.44
N THR A 155 18.83 -1.85 -0.18
CA THR A 155 17.85 -2.61 0.59
C THR A 155 17.34 -3.83 -0.19
N ALA A 156 17.15 -3.71 -1.52
CA ALA A 156 16.81 -4.86 -2.37
C ALA A 156 17.92 -5.94 -2.32
N TYR A 157 19.18 -5.53 -2.39
CA TYR A 157 20.32 -6.42 -2.26
C TYR A 157 20.39 -7.10 -0.88
N ALA A 158 20.21 -6.32 0.20
CA ALA A 158 20.17 -6.86 1.57
C ALA A 158 19.01 -7.87 1.74
N LEU A 159 17.82 -7.54 1.20
CA LEU A 159 16.68 -8.44 1.25
C LEU A 159 16.89 -9.72 0.45
N ALA A 160 17.57 -9.65 -0.70
CA ALA A 160 17.96 -10.82 -1.49
C ALA A 160 18.90 -11.75 -0.72
N LYS A 161 19.83 -11.20 0.05
CA LYS A 161 20.70 -11.99 0.95
C LYS A 161 19.93 -12.59 2.12
N LEU A 162 18.97 -11.86 2.68
CA LEU A 162 18.16 -12.27 3.82
C LEU A 162 17.16 -13.37 3.43
N GLU A 163 16.59 -13.30 2.23
CA GLU A 163 15.55 -14.19 1.71
C GLU A 163 15.98 -14.84 0.36
N PRO A 164 17.03 -15.70 0.34
CA PRO A 164 17.62 -16.20 -0.92
C PRO A 164 16.70 -17.09 -1.76
N ARG A 165 15.56 -17.53 -1.18
CA ARG A 165 14.53 -18.31 -1.89
C ARG A 165 13.35 -17.47 -2.36
N ALA A 166 13.27 -16.19 -1.95
CA ALA A 166 12.18 -15.31 -2.34
C ALA A 166 12.47 -14.64 -3.69
N GLU A 167 11.42 -14.38 -4.43
CA GLU A 167 11.51 -13.53 -5.61
C GLU A 167 11.47 -12.06 -5.16
N ILE A 168 12.47 -11.26 -5.57
CA ILE A 168 12.61 -9.86 -5.23
C ILE A 168 12.62 -9.05 -6.51
N LEU A 169 11.75 -8.04 -6.59
CA LEU A 169 11.62 -7.15 -7.73
C LEU A 169 11.81 -5.71 -7.27
N LEU A 170 12.72 -5.02 -7.91
CA LEU A 170 12.90 -3.57 -7.80
C LEU A 170 12.17 -2.91 -8.96
N VAL A 171 11.21 -2.04 -8.68
CA VAL A 171 10.43 -1.29 -9.68
C VAL A 171 10.81 0.18 -9.62
N ASP A 172 11.26 0.70 -10.75
CA ASP A 172 11.61 2.11 -10.90
C ASP A 172 10.39 2.92 -11.38
N MET A 173 9.85 3.72 -10.49
CA MET A 173 8.73 4.64 -10.75
C MET A 173 9.16 6.11 -10.64
N VAL A 174 10.45 6.37 -10.87
CA VAL A 174 10.98 7.74 -10.91
C VAL A 174 10.69 8.37 -12.27
N PHE A 175 9.88 9.40 -12.27
CA PHE A 175 9.54 10.15 -13.48
C PHE A 175 10.16 11.55 -13.46
N PRO A 176 10.50 12.12 -14.63
CA PRO A 176 10.24 11.62 -15.99
C PRO A 176 11.34 10.70 -16.57
N ILE A 177 12.40 10.43 -15.83
CA ILE A 177 13.51 9.56 -16.26
C ILE A 177 13.81 8.59 -15.11
N GLY A 178 13.86 7.30 -15.41
CA GLY A 178 14.19 6.25 -14.45
C GLY A 178 15.60 6.42 -13.87
N SER A 179 15.79 6.04 -12.62
CA SER A 179 17.04 6.24 -11.89
C SER A 179 17.75 4.93 -11.51
N VAL A 180 17.05 3.82 -11.48
CA VAL A 180 17.59 2.51 -11.09
C VAL A 180 18.50 1.94 -12.17
N ALA A 181 18.04 1.95 -13.44
CA ALA A 181 18.80 1.40 -14.55
C ALA A 181 20.18 2.06 -14.74
N PRO A 182 20.32 3.41 -14.75
CA PRO A 182 21.60 4.07 -14.81
C PRO A 182 22.50 3.73 -13.61
N SER A 183 21.91 3.63 -12.41
CA SER A 183 22.67 3.33 -11.18
C SER A 183 23.24 1.91 -11.14
N LEU A 184 22.66 0.99 -11.91
CA LEU A 184 23.08 -0.40 -12.01
C LEU A 184 23.80 -0.73 -13.33
N GLY A 185 24.06 0.28 -14.19
CA GLY A 185 24.66 0.08 -15.50
C GLY A 185 23.87 -0.85 -16.40
N TYR A 186 22.56 -0.89 -16.21
CA TYR A 186 21.65 -1.81 -16.86
C TYR A 186 20.84 -1.08 -17.92
N ALA A 187 20.69 -1.68 -19.07
CA ALA A 187 19.80 -1.21 -20.12
C ALA A 187 18.80 -2.30 -20.49
N SER A 188 17.54 -1.97 -20.61
CA SER A 188 16.50 -2.88 -21.10
C SER A 188 15.70 -2.18 -22.20
N PRO A 189 15.30 -2.91 -23.25
CA PRO A 189 14.40 -2.37 -24.25
C PRO A 189 12.97 -2.22 -23.69
N THR A 190 12.66 -2.82 -22.55
CA THR A 190 11.31 -2.84 -21.97
C THR A 190 11.28 -2.08 -20.65
N THR A 191 10.27 -1.22 -20.48
CA THR A 191 10.09 -0.34 -19.33
C THR A 191 8.72 -0.55 -18.66
N VAL A 192 8.54 0.02 -17.47
CA VAL A 192 7.25 0.06 -16.78
C VAL A 192 6.20 0.84 -17.59
N THR A 193 6.63 1.86 -18.35
CA THR A 193 5.75 2.63 -19.21
C THR A 193 5.21 1.79 -20.36
N GLN A 194 6.07 1.04 -21.02
CA GLN A 194 5.64 0.12 -22.08
C GLN A 194 4.72 -0.99 -21.54
N LEU A 195 5.03 -1.54 -20.35
CA LEU A 195 4.14 -2.50 -19.69
C LEU A 195 2.76 -1.90 -19.41
N SER A 196 2.67 -0.59 -19.13
CA SER A 196 1.39 0.08 -18.89
C SER A 196 0.50 0.20 -20.13
N HIS A 197 1.03 -0.04 -21.32
CA HIS A 197 0.26 -0.02 -22.58
C HIS A 197 -0.29 -1.40 -22.97
N GLU A 198 0.08 -2.45 -22.26
CA GLU A 198 -0.45 -3.79 -22.52
C GLU A 198 -1.94 -3.85 -22.15
N ALA A 199 -2.70 -4.60 -22.95
CA ALA A 199 -4.13 -4.74 -22.69
C ALA A 199 -4.37 -5.46 -21.34
N PRO A 200 -5.34 -5.03 -20.52
CA PRO A 200 -5.60 -5.64 -19.22
C PRO A 200 -5.83 -7.15 -19.26
N GLU A 201 -6.41 -7.64 -20.35
CA GLU A 201 -6.71 -9.06 -20.59
C GLU A 201 -5.44 -9.90 -20.84
N THR A 202 -4.37 -9.25 -21.28
CA THR A 202 -3.08 -9.91 -21.56
C THR A 202 -2.11 -9.85 -20.39
N LEU A 203 -2.41 -9.04 -19.37
CA LEU A 203 -1.58 -8.90 -18.19
C LEU A 203 -1.58 -10.17 -17.34
N ASP A 204 -0.54 -10.97 -17.50
CA ASP A 204 -0.30 -12.18 -16.73
C ASP A 204 1.17 -12.28 -16.25
N ALA A 205 1.46 -13.29 -15.44
CA ALA A 205 2.82 -13.52 -14.94
C ALA A 205 3.82 -13.86 -16.05
N THR A 206 3.38 -14.37 -17.20
CA THR A 206 4.23 -14.72 -18.35
C THR A 206 4.63 -13.46 -19.10
N LEU A 207 3.66 -12.57 -19.36
CA LEU A 207 3.92 -11.27 -19.97
C LEU A 207 4.84 -10.42 -19.09
N LEU A 208 4.56 -10.34 -17.79
CA LEU A 208 5.39 -9.60 -16.83
C LEU A 208 6.86 -10.03 -16.88
N LYS A 209 7.16 -11.32 -17.01
CA LYS A 209 8.52 -11.83 -17.13
C LYS A 209 9.31 -11.28 -18.33
N LYS A 210 8.62 -10.84 -19.40
CA LYS A 210 9.27 -10.22 -20.58
C LYS A 210 9.77 -8.81 -20.29
N TYR A 211 9.12 -8.13 -19.34
CA TYR A 211 9.44 -6.76 -18.94
C TYR A 211 10.42 -6.68 -17.79
N VAL A 212 10.49 -7.76 -17.01
CA VAL A 212 11.35 -7.83 -15.82
C VAL A 212 12.70 -8.42 -16.18
N SER A 213 13.73 -7.64 -15.95
CA SER A 213 15.10 -8.02 -16.26
C SER A 213 15.79 -8.64 -15.06
N PRO A 214 16.44 -9.81 -15.22
CA PRO A 214 17.20 -10.41 -14.15
C PRO A 214 18.54 -9.70 -13.94
N VAL A 215 18.79 -9.21 -12.73
CA VAL A 215 20.13 -8.81 -12.29
C VAL A 215 20.66 -9.94 -11.39
N LEU A 216 20.91 -11.09 -12.01
CA LEU A 216 21.17 -12.35 -11.33
C LEU A 216 22.34 -12.31 -10.35
N GLN A 217 23.35 -11.50 -10.63
CA GLN A 217 24.53 -11.36 -9.78
C GLN A 217 24.22 -10.78 -8.40
N TRP A 218 23.07 -10.08 -8.23
CA TRP A 218 22.68 -9.46 -6.96
C TRP A 218 21.41 -10.07 -6.34
N GLY A 219 20.86 -11.12 -6.94
CA GLY A 219 19.75 -11.90 -6.39
C GLY A 219 18.38 -11.22 -6.47
N PHE A 220 18.23 -10.16 -7.27
CA PHE A 220 16.93 -9.51 -7.52
C PHE A 220 16.71 -9.22 -9.00
N ARG A 221 15.48 -8.88 -9.35
CA ARG A 221 15.07 -8.48 -10.70
C ARG A 221 14.72 -6.99 -10.72
N VAL A 222 14.71 -6.40 -11.91
CA VAL A 222 14.40 -4.98 -12.09
C VAL A 222 13.34 -4.81 -13.17
N LEU A 223 12.31 -4.01 -12.89
CA LEU A 223 11.42 -3.41 -13.87
C LEU A 223 11.82 -1.93 -13.96
N ILE A 224 12.47 -1.57 -15.07
CA ILE A 224 13.07 -0.23 -15.22
C ILE A 224 12.02 0.83 -15.51
N GLY A 225 12.31 2.08 -15.11
CA GLY A 225 11.53 3.27 -15.39
C GLY A 225 11.58 3.71 -16.84
N ALA A 226 10.93 4.82 -17.15
CA ALA A 226 10.96 5.42 -18.48
C ALA A 226 12.40 5.84 -18.87
N ASN A 227 12.74 5.64 -20.12
CA ASN A 227 14.07 6.00 -20.64
C ASN A 227 14.20 7.51 -20.91
N ASP A 228 13.08 8.18 -21.20
CA ASP A 228 13.04 9.61 -21.51
C ASP A 228 11.69 10.24 -21.12
N PRO A 229 11.59 11.59 -21.12
CA PRO A 229 10.38 12.29 -20.75
C PRO A 229 9.19 12.09 -21.70
N GLN A 230 9.42 11.76 -22.97
CA GLN A 230 8.33 11.51 -23.93
C GLN A 230 7.66 10.18 -23.61
N GLU A 231 8.46 9.13 -23.42
CA GLU A 231 7.98 7.83 -22.95
C GLU A 231 7.24 7.96 -21.62
N ALA A 232 7.81 8.66 -20.65
CA ALA A 232 7.19 8.89 -19.34
C ALA A 232 5.80 9.52 -19.43
N GLY A 233 5.60 10.43 -20.37
CA GLY A 233 4.34 11.13 -20.60
C GLY A 233 3.22 10.24 -21.14
N THR A 234 3.54 9.05 -21.64
CA THR A 234 2.56 8.08 -22.17
C THR A 234 2.12 7.03 -21.16
N PHE A 235 2.65 7.07 -19.93
CA PHE A 235 2.33 6.07 -18.89
C PHE A 235 0.82 6.02 -18.60
N ASP A 236 0.21 4.85 -18.77
CA ASP A 236 -1.20 4.66 -18.41
C ASP A 236 -1.39 4.38 -16.92
N VAL A 237 -1.86 5.38 -16.19
CA VAL A 237 -2.10 5.33 -14.73
C VAL A 237 -3.13 4.26 -14.35
N ASN A 238 -4.07 3.91 -15.23
CA ASN A 238 -5.10 2.91 -14.95
C ASN A 238 -4.53 1.49 -14.84
N GLN A 239 -3.36 1.25 -15.42
CA GLN A 239 -2.70 -0.06 -15.39
C GLN A 239 -1.89 -0.32 -14.11
N ILE A 240 -1.70 0.68 -13.24
CA ILE A 240 -0.93 0.52 -11.99
C ILE A 240 -1.49 -0.62 -11.15
N VAL A 241 -2.79 -0.57 -10.85
CA VAL A 241 -3.42 -1.55 -9.96
C VAL A 241 -3.39 -2.97 -10.57
N PRO A 242 -3.76 -3.18 -11.85
CA PRO A 242 -3.59 -4.47 -12.53
C PRO A 242 -2.17 -5.01 -12.49
N ILE A 243 -1.16 -4.19 -12.83
CA ILE A 243 0.26 -4.60 -12.83
C ILE A 243 0.70 -5.06 -11.44
N PHE A 244 0.44 -4.26 -10.42
CA PHE A 244 0.86 -4.58 -9.05
C PHE A 244 0.07 -5.75 -8.44
N ALA A 245 -1.15 -6.03 -8.92
CA ALA A 245 -1.91 -7.22 -8.52
C ALA A 245 -1.23 -8.54 -8.92
N LEU A 246 -0.43 -8.55 -9.99
CA LEU A 246 0.35 -9.72 -10.42
C LEU A 246 1.53 -10.02 -9.48
N LEU A 247 1.97 -9.03 -8.69
CA LEU A 247 3.19 -9.08 -7.89
C LEU A 247 2.96 -9.52 -6.42
N LYS A 248 1.76 -9.99 -6.06
CA LYS A 248 1.36 -10.29 -4.67
C LYS A 248 2.25 -11.29 -3.93
N LYS A 249 2.94 -12.20 -4.63
CA LYS A 249 3.82 -13.21 -4.02
C LYS A 249 5.30 -12.82 -4.00
N THR A 250 5.64 -11.71 -4.62
CA THR A 250 6.99 -11.19 -4.80
C THR A 250 7.27 -10.09 -3.78
N TYR A 251 8.48 -10.00 -3.25
CA TYR A 251 8.92 -8.80 -2.54
C TYR A 251 9.17 -7.69 -3.56
N VAL A 252 8.38 -6.65 -3.52
CA VAL A 252 8.44 -5.54 -4.47
C VAL A 252 8.91 -4.28 -3.77
N LEU A 253 10.08 -3.78 -4.13
CA LEU A 253 10.56 -2.48 -3.69
C LEU A 253 10.31 -1.48 -4.82
N VAL A 254 9.60 -0.39 -4.53
CA VAL A 254 9.23 0.61 -5.52
C VAL A 254 9.96 1.91 -5.22
N ASP A 255 10.82 2.32 -6.13
CA ASP A 255 11.49 3.62 -6.04
C ASP A 255 10.63 4.71 -6.72
N PHE A 256 10.12 5.64 -5.92
CA PHE A 256 9.41 6.83 -6.42
C PHE A 256 10.31 8.08 -6.46
N GLY A 257 11.52 8.00 -5.95
CA GLY A 257 12.36 9.19 -5.78
C GLY A 257 11.62 10.25 -4.96
N ARG A 258 11.26 11.37 -5.60
CA ARG A 258 10.47 12.47 -5.00
C ARG A 258 9.02 12.55 -5.48
N THR A 259 8.55 11.55 -6.23
CA THR A 259 7.27 11.63 -6.92
C THR A 259 6.13 11.15 -6.02
N LEU A 260 5.42 12.09 -5.39
CA LEU A 260 4.10 11.85 -4.80
C LEU A 260 3.04 12.43 -5.74
N SER A 261 2.30 11.56 -6.42
CA SER A 261 1.36 11.94 -7.46
C SER A 261 0.23 10.93 -7.58
N ARG A 262 -0.69 11.12 -8.52
CA ARG A 262 -1.74 10.14 -8.85
C ARG A 262 -1.16 8.78 -9.25
N ILE A 263 0.08 8.73 -9.74
CA ILE A 263 0.78 7.51 -10.11
C ILE A 263 1.22 6.72 -8.86
N SER A 264 1.78 7.39 -7.87
CA SER A 264 2.35 6.74 -6.69
C SER A 264 1.30 6.35 -5.65
N LEU A 265 0.22 7.12 -5.51
CA LEU A 265 -0.74 6.96 -4.43
C LEU A 265 -1.39 5.56 -4.37
N PRO A 266 -1.87 4.96 -5.49
CA PRO A 266 -2.45 3.62 -5.46
C PRO A 266 -1.47 2.54 -4.98
N ILE A 267 -0.17 2.70 -5.26
CA ILE A 267 0.87 1.77 -4.82
C ILE A 267 1.18 1.98 -3.34
N ILE A 268 1.33 3.24 -2.92
CA ILE A 268 1.60 3.62 -1.52
C ILE A 268 0.48 3.13 -0.60
N GLU A 269 -0.78 3.28 -0.98
CA GLU A 269 -1.95 2.81 -0.24
C GLU A 269 -1.94 1.29 -0.02
N ASN A 270 -1.35 0.54 -0.95
CA ASN A 270 -1.24 -0.92 -0.91
C ASN A 270 0.11 -1.42 -0.38
N SER A 271 0.99 -0.53 0.05
CA SER A 271 2.31 -0.89 0.58
C SER A 271 2.24 -1.41 2.00
N ALA A 272 2.99 -2.49 2.28
CA ALA A 272 3.18 -3.03 3.63
C ALA A 272 4.01 -2.07 4.49
N ALA A 273 4.95 -1.34 3.86
CA ALA A 273 5.68 -0.25 4.49
C ALA A 273 6.04 0.83 3.47
N ILE A 274 6.15 2.07 3.98
CA ILE A 274 6.54 3.26 3.21
C ILE A 274 7.81 3.81 3.84
N VAL A 275 8.91 3.70 3.12
CA VAL A 275 10.20 4.25 3.53
C VAL A 275 10.27 5.70 3.08
N VAL A 276 10.21 6.61 4.04
CA VAL A 276 10.34 8.07 3.79
C VAL A 276 11.77 8.48 4.11
N VAL A 277 12.51 8.90 3.10
CA VAL A 277 13.92 9.29 3.22
C VAL A 277 14.02 10.79 3.46
N VAL A 278 14.68 11.15 4.56
CA VAL A 278 14.99 12.53 4.94
C VAL A 278 16.50 12.71 5.02
N THR A 279 16.99 13.89 4.69
CA THR A 279 18.38 14.32 4.94
C THR A 279 18.41 15.34 6.07
N PRO A 280 19.54 15.45 6.83
CA PRO A 280 19.63 16.33 7.99
C PRO A 280 19.85 17.80 7.61
N ASP A 281 18.98 18.32 6.74
CA ASP A 281 18.89 19.73 6.36
C ASP A 281 17.46 20.24 6.58
N ILE A 282 17.34 21.50 7.01
CA ILE A 282 16.06 22.13 7.39
C ILE A 282 15.04 22.08 6.24
N SER A 283 15.48 22.26 4.98
CA SER A 283 14.56 22.31 3.85
C SER A 283 13.96 20.94 3.54
N THR A 284 14.76 19.88 3.63
CA THR A 284 14.27 18.50 3.46
C THR A 284 13.36 18.08 4.62
N VAL A 285 13.73 18.42 5.86
CA VAL A 285 12.90 18.10 7.04
C VAL A 285 11.52 18.78 6.94
N LYS A 286 11.47 20.08 6.62
CA LYS A 286 10.20 20.81 6.42
C LYS A 286 9.36 20.23 5.27
N ALA A 287 9.98 19.91 4.15
CA ALA A 287 9.28 19.28 3.03
C ALA A 287 8.77 17.89 3.38
N SER A 288 9.54 17.09 4.15
CA SER A 288 9.12 15.77 4.62
C SER A 288 7.92 15.84 5.57
N ARG A 289 7.80 16.91 6.38
CA ARG A 289 6.59 17.13 7.19
C ARG A 289 5.34 17.25 6.31
N VAL A 290 5.41 18.00 5.21
CA VAL A 290 4.29 18.12 4.26
C VAL A 290 3.93 16.76 3.66
N VAL A 291 4.92 15.95 3.30
CA VAL A 291 4.71 14.57 2.82
C VAL A 291 4.00 13.72 3.87
N LEU A 292 4.45 13.76 5.13
CA LEU A 292 3.83 12.99 6.20
C LEU A 292 2.39 13.44 6.50
N GLU A 293 2.13 14.75 6.47
CA GLU A 293 0.77 15.31 6.60
C GLU A 293 -0.13 14.86 5.44
N PHE A 294 0.38 14.82 4.21
CA PHE A 294 -0.34 14.31 3.05
C PHE A 294 -0.65 12.82 3.19
N LEU A 295 0.31 11.98 3.58
CA LEU A 295 0.10 10.55 3.82
C LEU A 295 -0.95 10.32 4.91
N LYS A 296 -0.93 11.13 5.97
CA LYS A 296 -1.95 11.12 7.03
C LYS A 296 -3.34 11.49 6.49
N ALA A 297 -3.44 12.51 5.65
CA ALA A 297 -4.69 12.91 5.00
C ALA A 297 -5.26 11.79 4.10
N CYS A 298 -4.39 10.98 3.50
CA CYS A 298 -4.74 9.76 2.76
C CYS A 298 -5.06 8.57 3.69
N GLN A 299 -5.22 8.78 5.00
CA GLN A 299 -5.51 7.73 6.00
C GLN A 299 -4.43 6.65 6.12
N ILE A 300 -3.20 6.93 5.71
CA ILE A 300 -2.07 6.02 5.89
C ILE A 300 -1.58 6.12 7.34
N SER A 301 -1.62 4.99 8.03
CA SER A 301 -1.19 4.93 9.44
C SER A 301 0.32 5.15 9.57
N HIS A 302 0.74 5.86 10.62
CA HIS A 302 2.15 6.05 10.97
C HIS A 302 2.91 4.72 11.17
N HIS A 303 2.22 3.65 11.56
CA HIS A 303 2.82 2.32 11.71
C HIS A 303 3.33 1.72 10.39
N HIS A 304 2.85 2.21 9.24
CA HIS A 304 3.35 1.81 7.93
C HIS A 304 4.52 2.67 7.45
N ILE A 305 4.88 3.73 8.18
CA ILE A 305 5.94 4.65 7.77
C ILE A 305 7.24 4.29 8.49
N ILE A 306 8.28 4.02 7.72
CA ILE A 306 9.65 3.82 8.17
C ILE A 306 10.44 5.09 7.81
N LEU A 307 10.69 5.94 8.78
CA LEU A 307 11.44 7.18 8.57
C LEU A 307 12.93 6.87 8.60
N VAL A 308 13.65 7.22 7.52
CA VAL A 308 15.09 6.98 7.36
C VAL A 308 15.82 8.29 7.21
N ASN A 309 16.75 8.58 8.12
CA ASN A 309 17.67 9.69 8.00
C ASN A 309 18.91 9.27 7.19
N ASN A 310 19.09 9.82 5.99
CA ASN A 310 20.27 9.58 5.16
C ASN A 310 21.24 10.75 5.26
N ARG A 311 22.39 10.54 5.87
CA ARG A 311 23.44 11.57 6.00
C ARG A 311 24.21 11.69 4.69
N THR A 312 23.75 12.61 3.81
CA THR A 312 24.38 12.87 2.51
C THR A 312 25.55 13.87 2.61
N VAL A 313 25.73 14.51 3.76
CA VAL A 313 26.82 15.45 4.05
C VAL A 313 27.52 15.07 5.35
N GLY A 314 28.82 15.32 5.42
CA GLY A 314 29.67 14.94 6.58
C GLY A 314 29.37 15.76 7.84
N ARG A 315 29.19 17.08 7.72
CA ARG A 315 28.78 17.96 8.82
C ARG A 315 27.29 18.25 8.74
N VAL A 316 26.59 18.00 9.84
CA VAL A 316 25.16 18.27 9.96
C VAL A 316 24.91 19.18 11.16
N TRP A 317 23.98 20.12 11.02
CA TRP A 317 23.56 21.04 12.07
C TRP A 317 22.22 20.62 12.68
N THR A 318 21.46 19.79 11.97
CA THR A 318 20.16 19.27 12.42
C THR A 318 20.40 17.91 13.09
N THR A 319 20.10 17.80 14.37
CA THR A 319 20.27 16.55 15.12
C THR A 319 19.14 15.55 14.83
N THR A 320 19.31 14.31 15.24
CA THR A 320 18.25 13.28 15.20
C THR A 320 17.01 13.75 15.94
N GLU A 321 17.20 14.30 17.15
CA GLU A 321 16.14 14.82 18.00
C GLU A 321 15.38 15.99 17.38
N ASP A 322 16.09 16.85 16.63
CA ASP A 322 15.46 17.96 15.90
C ASP A 322 14.57 17.45 14.77
N ILE A 323 15.05 16.44 14.02
CA ILE A 323 14.29 15.81 12.93
C ILE A 323 13.03 15.15 13.50
N GLU A 324 13.16 14.32 14.53
CA GLU A 324 12.04 13.61 15.16
C GLU A 324 11.01 14.58 15.76
N ARG A 325 11.46 15.64 16.41
CA ARG A 325 10.58 16.69 16.97
C ARG A 325 9.79 17.40 15.89
N GLU A 326 10.43 17.76 14.77
CA GLU A 326 9.78 18.47 13.65
C GLU A 326 8.80 17.56 12.90
N LEU A 327 9.17 16.29 12.69
CA LEU A 327 8.36 15.34 11.94
C LEU A 327 7.32 14.62 12.81
N LYS A 328 7.42 14.71 14.14
CA LYS A 328 6.57 13.99 15.12
C LYS A 328 6.53 12.48 14.86
N LEU A 329 7.65 11.94 14.41
CA LEU A 329 7.85 10.53 14.10
C LEU A 329 9.30 10.15 14.39
N SER A 330 9.51 9.02 15.06
CA SER A 330 10.84 8.52 15.37
C SER A 330 11.56 7.99 14.14
N LEU A 331 12.87 8.25 14.07
CA LEU A 331 13.74 7.69 13.05
C LEU A 331 13.94 6.20 13.29
N ALA A 332 13.57 5.39 12.31
CA ALA A 332 13.77 3.96 12.37
C ALA A 332 15.22 3.56 12.11
N VAL A 333 15.88 4.31 11.22
CA VAL A 333 17.24 4.01 10.73
C VAL A 333 17.96 5.33 10.40
N THR A 334 19.26 5.38 10.71
CA THR A 334 20.15 6.47 10.25
C THR A 334 21.30 5.87 9.44
N VAL A 335 21.35 6.22 8.17
CA VAL A 335 22.48 5.88 7.29
C VAL A 335 23.62 6.85 7.57
N PRO A 336 24.81 6.37 7.96
CA PRO A 336 25.96 7.23 8.20
C PRO A 336 26.42 7.92 6.91
N TYR A 337 27.29 8.92 7.04
CA TYR A 337 27.90 9.56 5.86
C TYR A 337 28.82 8.58 5.12
N VAL A 338 28.38 8.12 3.97
CA VAL A 338 29.10 7.21 3.08
C VAL A 338 29.07 7.69 1.63
N ALA A 339 28.91 9.01 1.41
CA ALA A 339 28.68 9.57 0.07
C ALA A 339 29.80 9.22 -0.92
N GLU A 340 31.06 9.22 -0.49
CA GLU A 340 32.19 8.88 -1.35
C GLU A 340 32.14 7.41 -1.79
N TYR A 341 31.93 6.51 -0.85
CA TYR A 341 31.80 5.08 -1.13
C TYR A 341 30.57 4.78 -1.99
N MET A 342 29.46 5.47 -1.72
CA MET A 342 28.23 5.34 -2.53
C MET A 342 28.46 5.81 -3.96
N THR A 343 29.15 6.95 -4.15
CA THR A 343 29.52 7.49 -5.46
C THR A 343 30.42 6.52 -6.22
N MET A 344 31.42 5.94 -5.56
CA MET A 344 32.28 4.92 -6.16
C MET A 344 31.48 3.69 -6.61
N ALA A 345 30.55 3.23 -5.79
CA ALA A 345 29.71 2.09 -6.12
C ALA A 345 28.80 2.37 -7.33
N ILE A 346 28.15 3.54 -7.36
CA ILE A 346 27.28 3.97 -8.47
C ILE A 346 28.08 4.12 -9.77
N ASN A 347 29.28 4.74 -9.72
CA ASN A 347 30.13 4.92 -10.90
C ASN A 347 30.60 3.59 -11.51
N GLU A 348 30.68 2.53 -10.71
CA GLU A 348 30.98 1.19 -11.17
C GLU A 348 29.72 0.35 -11.40
N SER A 349 28.54 0.94 -11.25
CA SER A 349 27.24 0.26 -11.46
C SER A 349 27.05 -0.97 -10.57
N VAL A 350 27.51 -0.90 -9.32
CA VAL A 350 27.45 -1.98 -8.33
C VAL A 350 26.72 -1.48 -7.07
N PRO A 351 25.83 -2.25 -6.44
CA PRO A 351 25.30 -1.88 -5.14
C PRO A 351 26.43 -1.68 -4.12
N PHE A 352 26.32 -0.64 -3.27
CA PHE A 352 27.30 -0.32 -2.24
C PHE A 352 27.67 -1.54 -1.37
N MET A 353 26.64 -2.29 -0.92
CA MET A 353 26.84 -3.48 -0.09
C MET A 353 27.58 -4.62 -0.82
N ALA A 354 27.46 -4.71 -2.15
CA ALA A 354 28.16 -5.68 -2.95
C ALA A 354 29.64 -5.28 -3.16
N LYS A 355 29.89 -3.99 -3.34
CA LYS A 355 31.22 -3.44 -3.53
C LYS A 355 32.04 -3.39 -2.23
N PHE A 356 31.39 -3.06 -1.12
CA PHE A 356 32.01 -2.88 0.19
C PHE A 356 31.35 -3.80 1.24
N PRO A 357 31.50 -5.15 1.12
CA PRO A 357 30.76 -6.10 1.94
C PRO A 357 31.06 -6.00 3.44
N ASP A 358 32.27 -5.56 3.80
CA ASP A 358 32.73 -5.44 5.20
C ASP A 358 32.49 -4.04 5.81
N HIS A 359 31.92 -3.11 5.03
CA HIS A 359 31.69 -1.77 5.53
C HIS A 359 30.52 -1.75 6.52
N THR A 360 30.74 -1.15 7.71
CA THR A 360 29.76 -1.15 8.81
C THR A 360 28.39 -0.53 8.45
N ALA A 361 28.36 0.40 7.48
CA ALA A 361 27.10 0.93 6.98
C ALA A 361 26.21 -0.14 6.30
N GLY A 362 26.75 -1.28 5.89
CA GLY A 362 25.98 -2.42 5.41
C GLY A 362 24.96 -2.92 6.42
N LEU A 363 25.29 -2.89 7.72
CA LEU A 363 24.39 -3.29 8.81
C LEU A 363 23.09 -2.47 8.85
N VAL A 364 23.14 -1.23 8.38
CA VAL A 364 21.98 -0.34 8.33
C VAL A 364 20.98 -0.80 7.25
N PHE A 365 21.46 -1.22 6.10
CA PHE A 365 20.62 -1.77 5.03
C PHE A 365 20.08 -3.15 5.40
N ASP A 366 20.86 -3.96 6.13
CA ASP A 366 20.38 -5.23 6.68
C ASP A 366 19.27 -5.02 7.72
N ASP A 367 19.38 -3.99 8.60
CA ASP A 367 18.33 -3.65 9.55
C ASP A 367 17.06 -3.17 8.81
N LEU A 368 17.21 -2.31 7.81
CA LEU A 368 16.08 -1.86 7.00
C LEU A 368 15.39 -3.03 6.30
N ALA A 369 16.14 -3.95 5.69
CA ALA A 369 15.60 -5.16 5.07
C ALA A 369 14.81 -6.04 6.05
N ARG A 370 15.33 -6.23 7.29
CA ARG A 370 14.60 -6.97 8.35
C ARG A 370 13.30 -6.29 8.74
N ARG A 371 13.27 -4.96 8.85
CA ARG A 371 12.04 -4.19 9.13
C ARG A 371 11.01 -4.35 8.03
N LEU A 372 11.43 -4.32 6.77
CA LEU A 372 10.54 -4.59 5.64
C LEU A 372 10.00 -6.01 5.69
N GLN A 373 10.85 -7.00 5.96
CA GLN A 373 10.43 -8.40 6.13
C GLN A 373 9.39 -8.55 7.26
N GLN A 374 9.59 -7.88 8.40
CA GLN A 374 8.65 -7.88 9.52
C GLN A 374 7.30 -7.25 9.13
N SER A 375 7.32 -6.12 8.44
CA SER A 375 6.11 -5.46 7.94
C SER A 375 5.33 -6.35 6.96
N ALA A 376 6.01 -7.14 6.13
CA ALA A 376 5.38 -8.10 5.22
C ALA A 376 4.70 -9.29 5.95
N ARG A 377 5.15 -9.61 7.15
CA ARG A 377 4.60 -10.71 7.97
C ARG A 377 3.44 -10.26 8.88
N GLY A 378 3.10 -8.99 8.88
CA GLY A 378 2.01 -8.44 9.69
C GLY A 378 2.28 -8.45 11.20
N LYS A 379 3.54 -8.38 11.60
CA LYS A 379 3.96 -8.31 13.01
C LYS A 379 4.26 -6.90 13.42
#